data_19e3d38bb78a2e36f64711dd425bbf70
#
_entry.id   19e3d38bb78a2e36f64711dd425bbf70
#
_cell.length_a   1.000
_cell.length_b   1.000
_cell.length_c   1.000
_cell.angle_alpha   90.00
_cell.angle_beta   90.00
_cell.angle_gamma   90.00
#
_symmetry.space_group_name_H-M   'P 1'
#
loop_
_entity.id
_entity.type
_entity.pdbx_description
1 polymer ?
#
loop_
_entity_poly.entity_id
_entity_poly.type
_entity_poly.pdbx_seq_one_letter_code
_entity_poly.pdbx_strand_id
1 'polypeptide(L)'
;MLGFLPGPILGCLMIALFALNTVFWAIPIYALSLLKLLTPKGRVRRALSLAADFCAQTWVGCNKLLSDTVLPTRYEVRGVEKLDLHGQYFICSNHQTWNDIHVLQKTFYGKAPFFKFFLKQELIWVPVLGLAWWGLDFPFMKRYTPEQVAKNPALRGKDIETTRKTCEKFHELPVSIFNFLEGTRFTPAKHARQGSLYRHLLKPKTGGFAFTLAAMGERLNCMLDVTIVYPEGATTFWNFMAGRVRSVIVEVRQLQIPAEFFGGDYEADAAYRKRMQDWVGQIWADKDRRISELLGQH
;
A
#
# COMPACT_ATOMS: atom_id res chain seq x y z
N MET A 1 16.58 -3.75 -23.10
CA MET A 1 17.23 -3.05 -21.97
C MET A 1 18.07 -1.90 -22.53
N LEU A 2 17.86 -0.68 -22.05
CA LEU A 2 18.64 0.50 -22.43
C LEU A 2 19.81 0.73 -21.46
N GLY A 3 20.35 -0.33 -20.87
CA GLY A 3 21.43 -0.29 -19.89
C GLY A 3 22.79 0.25 -20.39
N PHE A 4 22.89 0.51 -21.69
CA PHE A 4 24.05 1.20 -22.29
C PHE A 4 23.99 2.72 -22.11
N LEU A 5 22.83 3.29 -21.75
CA LEU A 5 22.68 4.72 -21.51
C LEU A 5 23.33 5.13 -20.18
N PRO A 6 23.99 6.29 -20.13
CA PRO A 6 24.43 6.88 -18.86
C PRO A 6 23.28 7.01 -17.88
N GLY A 7 23.51 6.63 -16.61
CA GLY A 7 22.46 6.61 -15.59
C GLY A 7 21.63 7.90 -15.49
N PRO A 8 22.20 9.13 -15.54
CA PRO A 8 21.41 10.35 -15.52
C PRO A 8 20.44 10.47 -16.70
N ILE A 9 20.86 10.07 -17.91
CA ILE A 9 19.99 10.10 -19.10
C ILE A 9 18.86 9.07 -18.94
N LEU A 10 19.20 7.87 -18.51
CA LEU A 10 18.23 6.81 -18.23
C LEU A 10 17.21 7.24 -17.17
N GLY A 11 17.66 7.88 -16.07
CA GLY A 11 16.80 8.40 -15.01
C GLY A 11 15.83 9.46 -15.49
N CYS A 12 16.32 10.46 -16.26
CA CYS A 12 15.46 11.48 -16.87
C CYS A 12 14.42 10.87 -17.81
N LEU A 13 14.85 9.95 -18.68
CA LEU A 13 13.96 9.26 -19.62
C LEU A 13 12.86 8.48 -18.86
N MET A 14 13.24 7.70 -17.86
CA MET A 14 12.28 6.91 -17.09
C MET A 14 11.28 7.77 -16.33
N ILE A 15 11.74 8.85 -15.69
CA ILE A 15 10.84 9.78 -15.00
C ILE A 15 9.88 10.44 -16.00
N ALA A 16 10.36 10.86 -17.17
CA ALA A 16 9.51 11.44 -18.21
C ALA A 16 8.46 10.44 -18.71
N LEU A 17 8.85 9.18 -18.97
CA LEU A 17 7.93 8.13 -19.40
C LEU A 17 6.87 7.81 -18.33
N PHE A 18 7.26 7.70 -17.06
CA PHE A 18 6.33 7.50 -15.95
C PHE A 18 5.37 8.68 -15.78
N ALA A 19 5.85 9.91 -15.91
CA ALA A 19 5.03 11.11 -15.85
C ALA A 19 4.02 11.16 -17.01
N LEU A 20 4.47 10.91 -18.23
CA LEU A 20 3.61 10.84 -19.41
C LEU A 20 2.54 9.75 -19.27
N ASN A 21 2.93 8.54 -18.84
CA ASN A 21 2.00 7.46 -18.57
C ASN A 21 0.97 7.86 -17.51
N THR A 22 1.40 8.55 -16.45
CA THR A 22 0.50 9.01 -15.38
C THR A 22 -0.50 10.05 -15.88
N VAL A 23 -0.04 11.04 -16.66
CA VAL A 23 -0.94 12.06 -17.26
C VAL A 23 -1.90 11.41 -18.23
N PHE A 24 -1.44 10.51 -19.09
CA PHE A 24 -2.27 9.81 -20.07
C PHE A 24 -3.42 9.05 -19.39
N TRP A 25 -3.14 8.23 -18.38
CA TRP A 25 -4.16 7.45 -17.69
C TRP A 25 -5.01 8.25 -16.70
N ALA A 26 -4.55 9.42 -16.25
CA ALA A 26 -5.38 10.33 -15.47
C ALA A 26 -6.59 10.85 -16.26
N ILE A 27 -6.46 11.04 -17.58
CA ILE A 27 -7.54 11.55 -18.44
C ILE A 27 -8.79 10.64 -18.38
N PRO A 28 -8.73 9.34 -18.76
CA PRO A 28 -9.88 8.47 -18.68
C PRO A 28 -10.38 8.26 -17.23
N ILE A 29 -9.49 8.24 -16.24
CA ILE A 29 -9.90 8.16 -14.82
C ILE A 29 -10.74 9.38 -14.46
N TYR A 30 -10.36 10.59 -14.86
CA TYR A 30 -11.14 11.80 -14.59
C TYR A 30 -12.49 11.81 -15.31
N ALA A 31 -12.52 11.40 -16.59
CA ALA A 31 -13.76 11.29 -17.34
C ALA A 31 -14.75 10.31 -16.68
N LEU A 32 -14.26 9.12 -16.31
CA LEU A 32 -15.06 8.12 -15.59
C LEU A 32 -15.51 8.63 -14.21
N SER A 33 -14.67 9.38 -13.52
CA SER A 33 -14.99 9.97 -12.22
C SER A 33 -16.09 11.02 -12.33
N LEU A 34 -16.04 11.86 -13.37
CA LEU A 34 -17.08 12.85 -13.65
C LEU A 34 -18.42 12.16 -13.98
N LEU A 35 -18.41 11.15 -14.86
CA LEU A 35 -19.60 10.35 -15.16
C LEU A 35 -20.15 9.68 -13.90
N LYS A 36 -19.29 9.18 -13.03
CA LYS A 36 -19.67 8.56 -11.75
C LYS A 36 -20.33 9.56 -10.79
N LEU A 37 -19.95 10.84 -10.80
CA LEU A 37 -20.61 11.89 -10.03
C LEU A 37 -22.06 12.12 -10.47
N LEU A 38 -22.28 12.08 -11.78
CA LEU A 38 -23.59 12.33 -12.39
C LEU A 38 -24.50 11.08 -12.33
N THR A 39 -23.95 9.92 -11.94
CA THR A 39 -24.68 8.65 -11.94
C THR A 39 -25.14 8.30 -10.52
N PRO A 40 -26.43 8.02 -10.29
CA PRO A 40 -26.93 7.55 -9.00
C PRO A 40 -26.31 6.20 -8.59
N LYS A 41 -26.38 5.88 -7.30
CA LYS A 41 -25.91 4.59 -6.79
C LYS A 41 -26.62 3.45 -7.51
N GLY A 42 -25.89 2.41 -7.94
CA GLY A 42 -26.44 1.28 -8.66
C GLY A 42 -25.43 0.61 -9.61
N ARG A 43 -25.92 -0.28 -10.45
CA ARG A 43 -25.10 -1.12 -11.36
C ARG A 43 -24.20 -0.29 -12.29
N VAL A 44 -24.73 0.82 -12.85
CA VAL A 44 -23.96 1.69 -13.75
C VAL A 44 -22.79 2.35 -13.02
N ARG A 45 -23.04 2.90 -11.83
CA ARG A 45 -21.98 3.51 -11.02
C ARG A 45 -20.90 2.49 -10.61
N ARG A 46 -21.30 1.25 -10.31
CA ARG A 46 -20.36 0.14 -10.06
C ARG A 46 -19.52 -0.18 -11.30
N ALA A 47 -20.14 -0.26 -12.47
CA ALA A 47 -19.41 -0.47 -13.73
C ALA A 47 -18.39 0.63 -14.01
N LEU A 48 -18.75 1.90 -13.76
CA LEU A 48 -17.82 3.04 -13.88
C LEU A 48 -16.65 2.95 -12.89
N SER A 49 -16.89 2.49 -11.66
CA SER A 49 -15.78 2.26 -10.68
C SER A 49 -14.85 1.14 -11.14
N LEU A 50 -15.38 0.03 -11.65
CA LEU A 50 -14.58 -1.07 -12.21
C LEU A 50 -13.78 -0.63 -13.45
N ALA A 51 -14.38 0.18 -14.33
CA ALA A 51 -13.69 0.75 -15.48
C ALA A 51 -12.54 1.70 -15.06
N ALA A 52 -12.74 2.51 -14.00
CA ALA A 52 -11.69 3.37 -13.46
C ALA A 52 -10.56 2.54 -12.82
N ASP A 53 -10.89 1.49 -12.06
CA ASP A 53 -9.90 0.56 -11.51
C ASP A 53 -9.13 -0.18 -12.61
N PHE A 54 -9.79 -0.54 -13.74
CA PHE A 54 -9.12 -1.10 -14.92
C PHE A 54 -8.12 -0.11 -15.54
N CYS A 55 -8.48 1.17 -15.67
CA CYS A 55 -7.55 2.20 -16.14
C CYS A 55 -6.33 2.33 -15.20
N ALA A 56 -6.54 2.31 -13.89
CA ALA A 56 -5.47 2.34 -12.92
C ALA A 56 -4.59 1.09 -12.97
N GLN A 57 -5.16 -0.10 -13.13
CA GLN A 57 -4.44 -1.35 -13.36
C GLN A 57 -3.58 -1.27 -14.63
N THR A 58 -4.13 -0.74 -15.73
CA THR A 58 -3.41 -0.59 -16.99
C THR A 58 -2.26 0.41 -16.85
N TRP A 59 -2.46 1.52 -16.11
CA TRP A 59 -1.39 2.44 -15.76
C TRP A 59 -0.23 1.73 -15.04
N VAL A 60 -0.55 0.88 -14.05
CA VAL A 60 0.45 0.05 -13.36
C VAL A 60 1.14 -0.91 -14.33
N GLY A 61 0.37 -1.56 -15.23
CA GLY A 61 0.88 -2.46 -16.25
C GLY A 61 1.87 -1.79 -17.22
N CYS A 62 1.57 -0.57 -17.65
CA CYS A 62 2.47 0.24 -18.46
C CYS A 62 3.76 0.60 -17.71
N ASN A 63 3.66 1.02 -16.44
CA ASN A 63 4.84 1.29 -15.61
C ASN A 63 5.69 0.03 -15.39
N LYS A 64 5.03 -1.13 -15.19
CA LYS A 64 5.69 -2.43 -15.10
C LYS A 64 6.44 -2.75 -16.41
N LEU A 65 5.77 -2.62 -17.55
CA LEU A 65 6.37 -2.88 -18.87
C LEU A 65 7.59 -1.97 -19.11
N LEU A 66 7.46 -0.68 -18.85
CA LEU A 66 8.56 0.29 -18.97
C LEU A 66 9.74 -0.11 -18.09
N SER A 67 9.50 -0.45 -16.82
CA SER A 67 10.58 -0.86 -15.93
C SER A 67 11.20 -2.20 -16.34
N ASP A 68 10.42 -3.17 -16.83
CA ASP A 68 10.92 -4.47 -17.27
C ASP A 68 11.77 -4.40 -18.54
N THR A 69 11.41 -3.47 -19.44
CA THR A 69 12.11 -3.34 -20.73
C THR A 69 13.33 -2.43 -20.66
N VAL A 70 13.29 -1.41 -19.81
CA VAL A 70 14.29 -0.34 -19.77
C VAL A 70 15.31 -0.52 -18.65
N LEU A 71 14.84 -0.83 -17.43
CA LEU A 71 15.71 -0.93 -16.25
C LEU A 71 16.39 -2.30 -16.14
N PRO A 72 17.65 -2.35 -15.66
CA PRO A 72 18.38 -3.60 -15.49
C PRO A 72 18.00 -4.37 -14.22
N THR A 73 17.02 -3.89 -13.45
CA THR A 73 16.64 -4.44 -12.16
C THR A 73 16.02 -5.83 -12.30
N ARG A 74 16.61 -6.82 -11.64
CA ARG A 74 16.07 -8.19 -11.56
C ARG A 74 15.11 -8.29 -10.37
N TYR A 75 13.97 -8.94 -10.58
CA TYR A 75 12.98 -9.17 -9.54
C TYR A 75 12.86 -10.65 -9.24
N GLU A 76 13.00 -11.00 -7.97
CA GLU A 76 12.70 -12.32 -7.46
C GLU A 76 11.43 -12.22 -6.62
N VAL A 77 10.31 -12.76 -7.12
CA VAL A 77 9.00 -12.67 -6.48
C VAL A 77 8.52 -14.07 -6.15
N ARG A 78 8.12 -14.29 -4.89
CA ARG A 78 7.66 -15.57 -4.37
C ARG A 78 6.33 -15.41 -3.62
N GLY A 79 5.46 -16.43 -3.66
CA GLY A 79 4.25 -16.51 -2.84
C GLY A 79 3.02 -15.78 -3.39
N VAL A 80 3.03 -15.41 -4.68
CA VAL A 80 1.91 -14.72 -5.36
C VAL A 80 1.08 -15.64 -6.27
N GLU A 81 1.42 -16.92 -6.36
CA GLU A 81 0.90 -17.84 -7.35
C GLU A 81 -0.57 -18.23 -7.11
N LYS A 82 -1.02 -18.16 -5.85
CA LYS A 82 -2.36 -18.56 -5.40
C LYS A 82 -3.26 -17.37 -5.06
N LEU A 83 -2.91 -16.16 -5.49
CA LEU A 83 -3.73 -14.98 -5.26
C LEU A 83 -4.88 -14.93 -6.27
N ASP A 84 -6.01 -14.37 -5.84
CA ASP A 84 -7.22 -14.21 -6.62
C ASP A 84 -7.49 -12.73 -6.92
N LEU A 85 -7.71 -12.40 -8.20
CA LEU A 85 -8.08 -11.07 -8.66
C LEU A 85 -9.45 -10.60 -8.12
N HIS A 86 -10.27 -11.52 -7.64
CA HIS A 86 -11.57 -11.23 -7.03
C HIS A 86 -11.55 -11.32 -5.49
N GLY A 87 -10.37 -11.55 -4.91
CA GLY A 87 -10.17 -11.62 -3.46
C GLY A 87 -10.33 -10.28 -2.74
N GLN A 88 -10.29 -10.35 -1.42
CA GLN A 88 -10.19 -9.18 -0.54
C GLN A 88 -9.03 -9.39 0.41
N TYR A 89 -8.04 -8.51 0.35
CA TYR A 89 -6.78 -8.68 1.08
C TYR A 89 -6.45 -7.45 1.91
N PHE A 90 -5.90 -7.69 3.10
CA PHE A 90 -5.10 -6.68 3.78
C PHE A 90 -3.63 -6.91 3.41
N ILE A 91 -3.01 -5.97 2.72
CA ILE A 91 -1.60 -6.05 2.35
C ILE A 91 -0.78 -5.21 3.31
N CYS A 92 0.24 -5.80 3.93
CA CYS A 92 1.22 -5.04 4.71
C CYS A 92 2.63 -5.33 4.24
N SER A 93 3.51 -4.35 4.39
CA SER A 93 4.93 -4.48 4.00
C SER A 93 5.82 -3.67 4.93
N ASN A 94 7.09 -4.05 5.01
CA ASN A 94 8.15 -3.17 5.46
C ASN A 94 8.33 -2.00 4.50
N HIS A 95 8.92 -0.89 4.96
CA HIS A 95 9.03 0.34 4.18
C HIS A 95 10.45 0.92 4.24
N GLN A 96 11.19 0.82 3.14
CA GLN A 96 12.58 1.27 3.07
C GLN A 96 12.74 2.52 2.19
N THR A 97 12.01 2.60 1.08
CA THR A 97 12.20 3.65 0.07
C THR A 97 10.89 3.98 -0.65
N TRP A 98 10.84 5.07 -1.40
CA TRP A 98 9.72 5.37 -2.30
C TRP A 98 9.53 4.30 -3.40
N ASN A 99 10.59 3.55 -3.73
CA ASN A 99 10.54 2.48 -4.73
C ASN A 99 9.60 1.34 -4.32
N ASP A 100 9.37 1.14 -3.00
CA ASP A 100 8.54 0.05 -2.48
C ASP A 100 7.12 0.09 -3.07
N ILE A 101 6.58 1.30 -3.34
CA ILE A 101 5.26 1.45 -3.94
C ILE A 101 5.24 0.87 -5.36
N HIS A 102 6.24 1.20 -6.18
CA HIS A 102 6.36 0.63 -7.53
C HIS A 102 6.62 -0.87 -7.51
N VAL A 103 7.49 -1.33 -6.60
CA VAL A 103 7.77 -2.76 -6.40
C VAL A 103 6.50 -3.53 -6.07
N LEU A 104 5.67 -3.02 -5.13
CA LEU A 104 4.40 -3.62 -4.75
C LEU A 104 3.40 -3.62 -5.90
N GLN A 105 3.25 -2.49 -6.61
CA GLN A 105 2.38 -2.38 -7.77
C GLN A 105 2.75 -3.43 -8.83
N LYS A 106 4.04 -3.55 -9.15
CA LYS A 106 4.55 -4.53 -10.10
C LYS A 106 4.33 -5.97 -9.63
N THR A 107 4.54 -6.25 -8.34
CA THR A 107 4.38 -7.58 -7.73
C THR A 107 2.95 -8.08 -7.83
N PHE A 108 1.97 -7.22 -7.53
CA PHE A 108 0.55 -7.59 -7.48
C PHE A 108 -0.20 -7.35 -8.79
N TYR A 109 0.43 -6.75 -9.80
CA TYR A 109 -0.21 -6.54 -11.10
C TYR A 109 -0.65 -7.87 -11.72
N GLY A 110 -1.96 -7.97 -12.01
CA GLY A 110 -2.56 -9.18 -12.57
C GLY A 110 -2.60 -10.39 -11.63
N LYS A 111 -2.34 -10.21 -10.32
CA LYS A 111 -2.34 -11.27 -9.31
C LYS A 111 -3.37 -11.04 -8.20
N ALA A 112 -3.56 -9.79 -7.80
CA ALA A 112 -4.52 -9.39 -6.78
C ALA A 112 -5.29 -8.15 -7.24
N PRO A 113 -6.44 -7.81 -6.62
CA PRO A 113 -7.16 -6.58 -6.89
C PRO A 113 -6.28 -5.35 -6.72
N PHE A 114 -6.60 -4.28 -7.48
CA PHE A 114 -5.91 -3.01 -7.34
C PHE A 114 -5.92 -2.55 -5.88
N PHE A 115 -4.73 -2.30 -5.32
CA PHE A 115 -4.65 -1.94 -3.93
C PHE A 115 -4.91 -0.45 -3.70
N LYS A 116 -5.63 -0.17 -2.63
CA LYS A 116 -5.97 1.16 -2.17
C LYS A 116 -5.39 1.34 -0.76
N PHE A 117 -4.94 2.53 -0.46
CA PHE A 117 -4.42 2.86 0.86
C PHE A 117 -5.17 4.05 1.44
N PHE A 118 -5.18 4.13 2.76
CA PHE A 118 -5.79 5.26 3.44
C PHE A 118 -4.92 6.50 3.27
N LEU A 119 -5.49 7.52 2.65
CA LEU A 119 -4.83 8.78 2.37
C LEU A 119 -5.17 9.83 3.43
N LYS A 120 -4.20 10.68 3.75
CA LYS A 120 -4.50 11.90 4.50
C LYS A 120 -5.38 12.81 3.65
N GLN A 121 -6.34 13.49 4.28
CA GLN A 121 -7.28 14.38 3.59
C GLN A 121 -6.57 15.43 2.72
N GLU A 122 -5.42 15.93 3.17
CA GLU A 122 -4.66 16.97 2.48
C GLU A 122 -4.08 16.49 1.14
N LEU A 123 -3.91 15.17 0.95
CA LEU A 123 -3.37 14.59 -0.28
C LEU A 123 -4.31 14.72 -1.49
N ILE A 124 -5.57 15.11 -1.28
CA ILE A 124 -6.50 15.43 -2.37
C ILE A 124 -6.00 16.61 -3.23
N TRP A 125 -5.16 17.48 -2.66
CA TRP A 125 -4.60 18.64 -3.34
C TRP A 125 -3.30 18.35 -4.10
N VAL A 126 -2.81 17.10 -4.08
CA VAL A 126 -1.64 16.72 -4.88
C VAL A 126 -2.00 16.80 -6.36
N PRO A 127 -1.27 17.61 -7.18
CA PRO A 127 -1.58 17.76 -8.59
C PRO A 127 -1.66 16.41 -9.31
N VAL A 128 -2.64 16.26 -10.19
CA VAL A 128 -2.97 15.05 -10.96
C VAL A 128 -3.38 13.87 -10.06
N LEU A 129 -2.56 13.47 -9.08
CA LEU A 129 -2.80 12.26 -8.29
C LEU A 129 -3.97 12.41 -7.32
N GLY A 130 -4.17 13.57 -6.69
CA GLY A 130 -5.21 13.78 -5.68
C GLY A 130 -6.61 13.49 -6.22
N LEU A 131 -6.94 14.07 -7.37
CA LEU A 131 -8.21 13.84 -8.05
C LEU A 131 -8.34 12.41 -8.60
N ALA A 132 -7.24 11.81 -9.08
CA ALA A 132 -7.23 10.43 -9.53
C ALA A 132 -7.53 9.47 -8.35
N TRP A 133 -6.90 9.63 -7.20
CA TRP A 133 -7.18 8.83 -6.00
C TRP A 133 -8.64 8.99 -5.54
N TRP A 134 -9.15 10.22 -5.55
CA TRP A 134 -10.55 10.46 -5.23
C TRP A 134 -11.49 9.76 -6.21
N GLY A 135 -11.23 9.86 -7.51
CA GLY A 135 -11.99 9.20 -8.56
C GLY A 135 -11.96 7.67 -8.48
N LEU A 136 -10.83 7.12 -8.05
CA LEU A 136 -10.60 5.69 -7.80
C LEU A 136 -11.13 5.21 -6.44
N ASP A 137 -11.89 6.04 -5.72
CA ASP A 137 -12.47 5.70 -4.43
C ASP A 137 -11.46 5.38 -3.33
N PHE A 138 -10.25 5.95 -3.37
CA PHE A 138 -9.34 5.82 -2.23
C PHE A 138 -9.96 6.44 -0.97
N PRO A 139 -9.87 5.79 0.18
CA PRO A 139 -10.40 6.34 1.42
C PRO A 139 -9.52 7.48 1.94
N PHE A 140 -10.02 8.70 1.87
CA PHE A 140 -9.39 9.85 2.51
C PHE A 140 -9.81 9.93 3.97
N MET A 141 -8.81 10.08 4.86
CA MET A 141 -9.00 10.12 6.30
C MET A 141 -8.59 11.47 6.87
N LYS A 142 -9.43 12.02 7.71
CA LYS A 142 -9.08 13.12 8.59
C LYS A 142 -8.70 12.54 9.94
N ARG A 143 -7.41 12.54 10.27
CA ARG A 143 -6.93 12.08 11.58
C ARG A 143 -6.99 13.23 12.57
N TYR A 144 -7.67 13.02 13.68
CA TYR A 144 -7.70 13.99 14.77
C TYR A 144 -6.56 13.70 15.75
N THR A 145 -5.86 14.75 16.19
CA THR A 145 -4.81 14.59 17.20
C THR A 145 -5.43 14.41 18.59
N PRO A 146 -4.72 13.80 19.56
CA PRO A 146 -5.20 13.69 20.94
C PRO A 146 -5.61 15.03 21.52
N GLU A 147 -4.90 16.12 21.20
CA GLU A 147 -5.22 17.47 21.65
C GLU A 147 -6.55 17.99 21.05
N GLN A 148 -6.82 17.66 19.77
CA GLN A 148 -8.08 18.01 19.12
C GLN A 148 -9.25 17.25 19.75
N VAL A 149 -9.07 15.96 20.03
CA VAL A 149 -10.08 15.13 20.72
C VAL A 149 -10.30 15.59 22.15
N ALA A 150 -9.23 15.99 22.86
CA ALA A 150 -9.35 16.54 24.21
C ALA A 150 -10.14 17.86 24.23
N LYS A 151 -9.96 18.73 23.22
CA LYS A 151 -10.72 19.99 23.05
C LYS A 151 -12.17 19.76 22.59
N ASN A 152 -12.41 18.71 21.83
CA ASN A 152 -13.76 18.37 21.32
C ASN A 152 -13.97 16.85 21.37
N PRO A 153 -14.50 16.30 22.47
CA PRO A 153 -14.75 14.88 22.64
C PRO A 153 -15.67 14.24 21.58
N ALA A 154 -16.52 15.05 20.92
CA ALA A 154 -17.37 14.57 19.83
C ALA A 154 -16.60 14.14 18.56
N LEU A 155 -15.30 14.41 18.49
CA LEU A 155 -14.42 13.95 17.41
C LEU A 155 -13.92 12.52 17.62
N ARG A 156 -14.08 11.97 18.82
CA ARG A 156 -13.64 10.62 19.15
C ARG A 156 -14.38 9.58 18.30
N GLY A 157 -13.64 8.74 17.58
CA GLY A 157 -14.20 7.71 16.70
C GLY A 157 -14.88 8.21 15.42
N LYS A 158 -14.97 9.53 15.21
CA LYS A 158 -15.63 10.11 14.02
C LYS A 158 -14.84 9.81 12.74
N ASP A 159 -13.55 9.67 12.84
CA ASP A 159 -12.65 9.24 11.75
C ASP A 159 -12.93 7.76 11.36
N ILE A 160 -13.14 6.88 12.34
CA ILE A 160 -13.50 5.47 12.11
C ILE A 160 -14.85 5.37 11.40
N GLU A 161 -15.87 6.06 11.91
CA GLU A 161 -17.20 6.03 11.31
C GLU A 161 -17.22 6.57 9.88
N THR A 162 -16.53 7.68 9.63
CA THR A 162 -16.41 8.28 8.29
C THR A 162 -15.71 7.32 7.34
N THR A 163 -14.66 6.65 7.80
CA THR A 163 -13.93 5.68 6.99
C THR A 163 -14.75 4.42 6.76
N ARG A 164 -15.48 3.92 7.75
CA ARG A 164 -16.40 2.79 7.58
C ARG A 164 -17.42 3.07 6.48
N LYS A 165 -18.07 4.24 6.51
CA LYS A 165 -19.00 4.68 5.43
C LYS A 165 -18.30 4.75 4.06
N THR A 166 -17.04 5.18 4.02
CA THR A 166 -16.27 5.22 2.77
C THR A 166 -15.93 3.81 2.29
N CYS A 167 -15.67 2.88 3.20
CA CYS A 167 -15.34 1.49 2.87
C CYS A 167 -16.56 0.62 2.55
N GLU A 168 -17.78 1.04 2.89
CA GLU A 168 -19.02 0.30 2.55
C GLU A 168 -19.11 -0.06 1.06
N LYS A 169 -18.62 0.82 0.16
CA LYS A 169 -18.56 0.56 -1.29
C LYS A 169 -17.63 -0.59 -1.67
N PHE A 170 -16.64 -0.92 -0.84
CA PHE A 170 -15.74 -2.05 -1.09
C PHE A 170 -16.35 -3.40 -0.71
N HIS A 171 -17.49 -3.40 -0.05
CA HIS A 171 -18.20 -4.64 0.29
C HIS A 171 -18.63 -5.42 -0.95
N GLU A 172 -18.86 -4.75 -2.07
CA GLU A 172 -19.31 -5.36 -3.31
C GLU A 172 -18.21 -5.47 -4.39
N LEU A 173 -17.01 -4.97 -4.11
CA LEU A 173 -15.91 -4.91 -5.07
C LEU A 173 -14.69 -5.67 -4.55
N PRO A 174 -13.98 -6.39 -5.42
CA PRO A 174 -12.64 -6.89 -5.07
C PRO A 174 -11.73 -5.72 -4.69
N VAL A 175 -11.05 -5.83 -3.58
CA VAL A 175 -10.15 -4.77 -3.12
C VAL A 175 -9.00 -5.33 -2.28
N SER A 176 -7.84 -4.75 -2.45
CA SER A 176 -6.72 -4.92 -1.53
C SER A 176 -6.50 -3.61 -0.77
N ILE A 177 -6.55 -3.66 0.56
CA ILE A 177 -6.24 -2.50 1.39
C ILE A 177 -4.79 -2.60 1.85
N PHE A 178 -4.00 -1.60 1.49
CA PHE A 178 -2.57 -1.60 1.75
C PHE A 178 -2.17 -0.65 2.90
N ASN A 179 -1.23 -1.11 3.75
CA ASN A 179 -0.66 -0.30 4.81
C ASN A 179 0.82 -0.66 5.07
N PHE A 180 1.68 0.35 5.14
CA PHE A 180 3.01 0.20 5.74
C PHE A 180 2.88 0.26 7.26
N LEU A 181 2.97 -0.88 7.95
CA LEU A 181 2.76 -0.93 9.40
C LEU A 181 3.83 -0.16 10.20
N GLU A 182 4.99 0.10 9.63
CA GLU A 182 6.00 0.98 10.24
C GLU A 182 5.53 2.46 10.30
N GLY A 183 4.58 2.84 9.47
CA GLY A 183 4.02 4.19 9.38
C GLY A 183 4.99 5.24 8.82
N THR A 184 6.22 4.86 8.51
CA THR A 184 7.26 5.71 7.90
C THR A 184 8.37 4.84 7.33
N ARG A 185 9.16 5.38 6.39
CA ARG A 185 10.32 4.70 5.82
C ARG A 185 11.39 4.49 6.88
N PHE A 186 12.01 3.32 6.84
CA PHE A 186 13.16 2.97 7.65
C PHE A 186 14.32 3.96 7.44
N THR A 187 14.92 4.40 8.51
CA THR A 187 16.25 5.05 8.52
C THR A 187 16.96 4.66 9.82
N PRO A 188 18.32 4.55 9.82
CA PRO A 188 19.06 4.25 11.05
C PRO A 188 18.73 5.19 12.21
N ALA A 189 18.57 6.49 11.93
CA ALA A 189 18.22 7.47 12.96
C ALA A 189 16.83 7.23 13.58
N LYS A 190 15.82 6.83 12.77
CA LYS A 190 14.50 6.48 13.30
C LYS A 190 14.52 5.17 14.06
N HIS A 191 15.29 4.19 13.57
CA HIS A 191 15.48 2.90 14.23
C HIS A 191 16.05 3.09 15.64
N ALA A 192 17.15 3.82 15.75
CA ALA A 192 17.78 4.16 17.04
C ALA A 192 16.83 4.94 17.97
N ARG A 193 16.12 5.96 17.44
CA ARG A 193 15.17 6.77 18.22
C ARG A 193 13.99 5.96 18.76
N GLN A 194 13.52 4.94 18.02
CA GLN A 194 12.44 4.07 18.47
C GLN A 194 12.93 2.97 19.43
N GLY A 195 14.24 2.73 19.53
CA GLY A 195 14.79 1.57 20.22
C GLY A 195 14.16 0.28 19.67
N SER A 196 14.17 0.12 18.35
CA SER A 196 13.59 -1.07 17.70
C SER A 196 14.36 -2.32 18.14
N LEU A 197 13.64 -3.39 18.47
CA LEU A 197 14.23 -4.71 18.78
C LEU A 197 14.54 -5.51 17.51
N TYR A 198 14.00 -5.09 16.36
CA TYR A 198 14.24 -5.71 15.07
C TYR A 198 15.54 -5.16 14.46
N ARG A 199 16.27 -5.98 13.75
CA ARG A 199 17.54 -5.57 13.12
C ARG A 199 17.31 -4.70 11.88
N HIS A 200 16.29 -5.04 11.08
CA HIS A 200 16.04 -4.45 9.76
C HIS A 200 14.75 -3.62 9.69
N LEU A 201 13.97 -3.57 10.77
CA LEU A 201 12.61 -3.02 10.75
C LEU A 201 12.41 -1.97 11.86
N LEU A 202 11.53 -1.03 11.63
CA LEU A 202 10.97 -0.19 12.68
C LEU A 202 9.87 -0.95 13.43
N LYS A 203 9.52 -0.51 14.64
CA LYS A 203 8.40 -1.07 15.41
C LYS A 203 7.09 -0.91 14.63
N PRO A 204 6.28 -1.98 14.45
CA PRO A 204 5.02 -1.89 13.75
C PRO A 204 3.97 -1.13 14.56
N LYS A 205 3.10 -0.40 13.86
CA LYS A 205 1.96 0.34 14.40
C LYS A 205 0.68 -0.38 14.03
N THR A 206 0.07 -1.05 14.99
CA THR A 206 -1.12 -1.86 14.77
C THR A 206 -2.41 -1.06 14.60
N GLY A 207 -2.43 0.22 15.00
CA GLY A 207 -3.64 1.05 14.92
C GLY A 207 -4.22 1.16 13.50
N GLY A 208 -3.39 1.24 12.46
CA GLY A 208 -3.88 1.28 11.08
C GLY A 208 -4.48 -0.06 10.62
N PHE A 209 -3.96 -1.17 11.10
CA PHE A 209 -4.50 -2.51 10.86
C PHE A 209 -5.85 -2.68 11.58
N ALA A 210 -5.91 -2.39 12.88
CA ALA A 210 -7.13 -2.44 13.67
C ALA A 210 -8.25 -1.57 13.07
N PHE A 211 -7.90 -0.35 12.67
CA PHE A 211 -8.81 0.57 12.00
C PHE A 211 -9.36 -0.01 10.69
N THR A 212 -8.51 -0.66 9.90
CA THR A 212 -8.92 -1.30 8.64
C THR A 212 -9.88 -2.46 8.90
N LEU A 213 -9.59 -3.31 9.88
CA LEU A 213 -10.48 -4.41 10.26
C LEU A 213 -11.82 -3.90 10.79
N ALA A 214 -11.83 -2.85 11.61
CA ALA A 214 -13.07 -2.23 12.11
C ALA A 214 -13.93 -1.66 10.96
N ALA A 215 -13.29 -1.15 9.89
CA ALA A 215 -13.99 -0.57 8.74
C ALA A 215 -14.50 -1.63 7.75
N MET A 216 -13.78 -2.74 7.56
CA MET A 216 -14.02 -3.75 6.52
C MET A 216 -14.69 -5.03 7.05
N GLY A 217 -14.54 -5.33 8.35
CA GLY A 217 -15.09 -6.53 8.98
C GLY A 217 -14.45 -7.83 8.46
N GLU A 218 -15.16 -8.96 8.68
CA GLU A 218 -14.71 -10.33 8.38
C GLU A 218 -14.41 -10.60 6.91
N ARG A 219 -14.81 -9.72 5.99
CA ARG A 219 -14.51 -9.85 4.56
C ARG A 219 -13.02 -9.76 4.27
N LEU A 220 -12.30 -9.04 5.13
CA LEU A 220 -10.85 -8.87 5.04
C LEU A 220 -10.15 -9.91 5.92
N ASN A 221 -10.40 -11.19 5.66
CA ASN A 221 -9.93 -12.29 6.50
C ASN A 221 -8.51 -12.79 6.16
N CYS A 222 -7.92 -12.30 5.09
CA CYS A 222 -6.58 -12.68 4.64
C CYS A 222 -5.63 -11.47 4.65
N MET A 223 -4.51 -11.63 5.35
CA MET A 223 -3.39 -10.68 5.31
C MET A 223 -2.31 -11.20 4.36
N LEU A 224 -1.88 -10.36 3.43
CA LEU A 224 -0.67 -10.58 2.64
C LEU A 224 0.48 -9.85 3.30
N ASP A 225 1.32 -10.61 3.99
CA ASP A 225 2.52 -10.10 4.63
C ASP A 225 3.68 -10.08 3.64
N VAL A 226 4.04 -8.90 3.16
CA VAL A 226 5.04 -8.70 2.12
C VAL A 226 6.38 -8.29 2.73
N THR A 227 7.43 -9.00 2.35
CA THR A 227 8.81 -8.66 2.68
C THR A 227 9.51 -8.18 1.42
N ILE A 228 10.01 -6.94 1.43
CA ILE A 228 10.81 -6.36 0.35
C ILE A 228 12.24 -6.26 0.83
N VAL A 229 13.18 -6.77 0.02
CA VAL A 229 14.62 -6.71 0.30
C VAL A 229 15.34 -6.15 -0.92
N TYR A 230 16.24 -5.22 -0.66
CA TYR A 230 17.20 -4.70 -1.63
C TYR A 230 18.60 -5.22 -1.22
N PRO A 231 19.13 -6.28 -1.86
CA PRO A 231 20.40 -6.89 -1.45
C PRO A 231 21.58 -5.93 -1.45
N GLU A 232 21.59 -4.97 -2.37
CA GLU A 232 22.63 -3.92 -2.44
C GLU A 232 22.30 -2.68 -1.58
N GLY A 233 21.25 -2.75 -0.77
CA GLY A 233 20.74 -1.66 0.04
C GLY A 233 19.64 -0.82 -0.62
N ALA A 234 18.74 -0.31 0.22
CA ALA A 234 17.67 0.58 -0.24
C ALA A 234 18.24 1.93 -0.71
N THR A 235 17.72 2.45 -1.80
CA THR A 235 18.22 3.66 -2.41
C THR A 235 17.10 4.63 -2.82
N THR A 236 17.46 5.80 -3.32
CA THR A 236 16.50 6.83 -3.73
C THR A 236 15.72 6.42 -4.97
N PHE A 237 14.55 7.05 -5.17
CA PHE A 237 13.75 6.88 -6.38
C PHE A 237 14.54 7.25 -7.66
N TRP A 238 15.35 8.32 -7.58
CA TRP A 238 16.24 8.70 -8.67
C TRP A 238 17.21 7.59 -9.05
N ASN A 239 17.89 7.01 -8.05
CA ASN A 239 18.85 5.93 -8.31
C ASN A 239 18.18 4.68 -8.90
N PHE A 240 16.94 4.40 -8.50
CA PHE A 240 16.15 3.32 -9.09
C PHE A 240 15.86 3.61 -10.58
N MET A 241 15.35 4.80 -10.89
CA MET A 241 15.07 5.22 -12.27
C MET A 241 16.33 5.33 -13.14
N ALA A 242 17.48 5.63 -12.54
CA ALA A 242 18.78 5.66 -13.19
C ALA A 242 19.42 4.24 -13.36
N GLY A 243 18.68 3.17 -13.06
CA GLY A 243 19.13 1.79 -13.26
C GLY A 243 20.21 1.32 -12.29
N ARG A 244 20.35 1.97 -11.12
CA ARG A 244 21.39 1.64 -10.12
C ARG A 244 20.96 0.54 -9.15
N VAL A 245 19.69 0.12 -9.16
CA VAL A 245 19.17 -1.01 -8.37
C VAL A 245 19.30 -2.27 -9.24
N ARG A 246 20.11 -3.23 -8.80
CA ARG A 246 20.39 -4.45 -9.57
C ARG A 246 19.37 -5.54 -9.29
N SER A 247 18.97 -5.68 -8.03
CA SER A 247 18.05 -6.74 -7.61
C SER A 247 17.05 -6.27 -6.55
N VAL A 248 15.86 -6.86 -6.60
CA VAL A 248 14.80 -6.70 -5.60
C VAL A 248 14.22 -8.08 -5.33
N ILE A 249 14.18 -8.48 -4.06
CA ILE A 249 13.52 -9.71 -3.62
C ILE A 249 12.21 -9.33 -2.96
N VAL A 250 11.13 -9.98 -3.37
CA VAL A 250 9.80 -9.81 -2.78
C VAL A 250 9.25 -11.16 -2.40
N GLU A 251 8.92 -11.32 -1.14
CA GLU A 251 8.30 -12.53 -0.61
C GLU A 251 6.94 -12.20 -0.01
N VAL A 252 5.90 -12.95 -0.39
CA VAL A 252 4.52 -12.74 0.06
C VAL A 252 4.07 -13.97 0.83
N ARG A 253 3.69 -13.78 2.09
CA ARG A 253 3.06 -14.81 2.92
C ARG A 253 1.57 -14.53 3.05
N GLN A 254 0.74 -15.52 2.83
CA GLN A 254 -0.69 -15.43 3.08
C GLN A 254 -0.97 -15.88 4.51
N LEU A 255 -1.52 -14.99 5.33
CA LEU A 255 -1.84 -15.25 6.73
C LEU A 255 -3.34 -15.09 6.94
N GLN A 256 -3.96 -16.10 7.56
CA GLN A 256 -5.35 -15.99 8.01
C GLN A 256 -5.39 -15.02 9.21
N ILE A 257 -6.25 -14.02 9.14
CA ILE A 257 -6.46 -13.10 10.26
C ILE A 257 -7.31 -13.84 11.32
N PRO A 258 -6.85 -13.91 12.59
CA PRO A 258 -7.61 -14.56 13.65
C PRO A 258 -9.01 -13.95 13.82
N ALA A 259 -10.02 -14.82 13.97
CA ALA A 259 -11.41 -14.42 14.11
C ALA A 259 -11.65 -13.47 15.32
N GLU A 260 -10.84 -13.62 16.37
CA GLU A 260 -10.91 -12.77 17.56
C GLU A 260 -10.58 -11.28 17.30
N PHE A 261 -10.03 -10.94 16.12
CA PHE A 261 -9.72 -9.56 15.73
C PHE A 261 -10.86 -8.88 14.95
N PHE A 262 -11.99 -9.53 14.79
CA PHE A 262 -13.16 -8.90 14.20
C PHE A 262 -14.14 -8.45 15.30
N GLY A 263 -14.63 -7.23 15.17
CA GLY A 263 -15.65 -6.67 16.08
C GLY A 263 -15.15 -6.14 17.43
N GLY A 264 -13.84 -6.21 17.72
CA GLY A 264 -13.27 -5.66 18.95
C GLY A 264 -13.01 -4.15 18.89
N ASP A 265 -12.94 -3.51 20.05
CA ASP A 265 -12.60 -2.09 20.19
C ASP A 265 -11.13 -1.91 20.57
N TYR A 266 -10.33 -1.56 19.56
CA TYR A 266 -8.89 -1.35 19.74
C TYR A 266 -8.57 -0.17 20.67
N GLU A 267 -9.42 0.85 20.77
CA GLU A 267 -9.17 2.02 21.60
C GLU A 267 -9.59 1.79 23.05
N ALA A 268 -10.74 1.18 23.27
CA ALA A 268 -11.29 0.99 24.60
C ALA A 268 -10.79 -0.30 25.30
N ASP A 269 -10.57 -1.40 24.55
CA ASP A 269 -10.12 -2.68 25.12
C ASP A 269 -8.61 -2.85 25.07
N ALA A 270 -7.96 -2.66 26.22
CA ALA A 270 -6.50 -2.81 26.36
C ALA A 270 -6.02 -4.26 26.14
N ALA A 271 -6.81 -5.27 26.54
CA ALA A 271 -6.46 -6.68 26.36
C ALA A 271 -6.56 -7.07 24.88
N TYR A 272 -7.61 -6.65 24.18
CA TYR A 272 -7.76 -6.83 22.74
C TYR A 272 -6.59 -6.16 21.97
N ARG A 273 -6.29 -4.91 22.32
CA ARG A 273 -5.15 -4.18 21.74
C ARG A 273 -3.84 -4.92 21.92
N LYS A 274 -3.60 -5.45 23.12
CA LYS A 274 -2.37 -6.20 23.43
C LYS A 274 -2.26 -7.47 22.60
N ARG A 275 -3.32 -8.27 22.50
CA ARG A 275 -3.34 -9.49 21.66
C ARG A 275 -3.01 -9.18 20.21
N MET A 276 -3.61 -8.14 19.65
CA MET A 276 -3.34 -7.72 18.26
C MET A 276 -1.90 -7.22 18.08
N GLN A 277 -1.36 -6.48 19.05
CA GLN A 277 0.04 -6.04 19.05
C GLN A 277 1.00 -7.23 19.11
N ASP A 278 0.72 -8.22 19.92
CA ASP A 278 1.54 -9.42 20.06
C ASP A 278 1.51 -10.26 18.77
N TRP A 279 0.35 -10.43 18.16
CA TRP A 279 0.23 -11.14 16.88
C TRP A 279 1.01 -10.44 15.76
N VAL A 280 0.84 -9.13 15.60
CA VAL A 280 1.59 -8.36 14.60
C VAL A 280 3.09 -8.34 14.95
N GLY A 281 3.44 -8.27 16.23
CA GLY A 281 4.82 -8.35 16.70
C GLY A 281 5.52 -9.65 16.31
N GLN A 282 4.81 -10.79 16.40
CA GLN A 282 5.32 -12.09 15.96
C GLN A 282 5.56 -12.10 14.45
N ILE A 283 4.61 -11.60 13.64
CA ILE A 283 4.78 -11.49 12.19
C ILE A 283 6.03 -10.66 11.85
N TRP A 284 6.25 -9.56 12.60
CA TRP A 284 7.40 -8.68 12.40
C TRP A 284 8.72 -9.32 12.79
N ALA A 285 8.75 -10.11 13.88
CA ALA A 285 9.92 -10.87 14.29
C ALA A 285 10.31 -11.92 13.24
N ASP A 286 9.33 -12.64 12.71
CA ASP A 286 9.54 -13.61 11.64
C ASP A 286 10.05 -12.93 10.35
N LYS A 287 9.48 -11.77 10.01
CA LYS A 287 9.91 -10.97 8.86
C LYS A 287 11.35 -10.48 9.01
N ASP A 288 11.73 -10.01 10.18
CA ASP A 288 13.08 -9.51 10.47
C ASP A 288 14.13 -10.61 10.33
N ARG A 289 13.84 -11.80 10.87
CA ARG A 289 14.66 -13.01 10.69
C ARG A 289 14.76 -13.37 9.20
N ARG A 290 13.62 -13.35 8.50
CA ARG A 290 13.58 -13.67 7.06
C ARG A 290 14.39 -12.69 6.21
N ILE A 291 14.39 -11.41 6.55
CA ILE A 291 15.24 -10.41 5.88
C ILE A 291 16.72 -10.76 6.09
N SER A 292 17.13 -11.14 7.31
CA SER A 292 18.51 -11.57 7.60
C SER A 292 18.92 -12.77 6.73
N GLU A 293 18.06 -13.79 6.61
CA GLU A 293 18.29 -14.95 5.75
C GLU A 293 18.45 -14.57 4.27
N LEU A 294 17.54 -13.72 3.76
CA LEU A 294 17.58 -13.26 2.37
C LEU A 294 18.81 -12.39 2.05
N LEU A 295 19.38 -11.74 3.05
CA LEU A 295 20.62 -10.98 2.93
C LEU A 295 21.87 -11.84 3.17
N GLY A 296 21.74 -13.15 3.49
CA GLY A 296 22.85 -14.02 3.86
C GLY A 296 23.54 -13.62 5.17
N GLN A 297 22.81 -13.00 6.09
CA GLN A 297 23.28 -12.51 7.39
C GLN A 297 22.71 -13.39 8.49
N HIS A 298 23.47 -14.38 8.91
CA HIS A 298 23.12 -15.30 10.02
C HIS A 298 23.58 -14.79 11.38
#